data_b276d42d23459216288a66f7e8973832
#
_entry.id   b276d42d23459216288a66f7e8973832
#
_cell.length_a   1.000
_cell.length_b   1.000
_cell.length_c   1.000
_cell.angle_alpha   90.00
_cell.angle_beta   90.00
_cell.angle_gamma   90.00
#
_symmetry.space_group_name_H-M   'P 1'
#
loop_
_entity.id
_entity.type
_entity.pdbx_description
1 polymer ?
#
loop_
_entity_poly.entity_id
_entity_poly.type
_entity_poly.pdbx_seq_one_letter_code
_entity_poly.pdbx_strand_id
1 'polypeptide(L)'
;TLLVVPLIFQLHSARLSGEPLMAASLTALLCGIFALYGLGISLATTPFLALVIDRTSEEERPQAIGIIWCLLSIGIVVGAISGDLSLRELSGETNTLVLQPVLMHYVQRLVAIVVLLTLVGTWGLEPRNLERSSGNDREDSVTLEHSWRLITSSRQTLVFAIFLLAFTLSLFLQDPVLESYGAEVFGMDISGTARLTALWGIGVLVGLLVGGFLIVPRIGKLATSRL
;
A
#
# COMPACT_ATOMS: atom_id res chain seq x y z
N THR A 1 7.91 7.61 -7.85
CA THR A 1 8.71 7.27 -6.66
C THR A 1 10.13 7.84 -6.75
N LEU A 2 10.89 7.65 -7.85
CA LEU A 2 12.28 8.12 -7.96
C LEU A 2 12.47 9.64 -7.78
N LEU A 3 11.46 10.44 -8.13
CA LEU A 3 11.49 11.91 -7.98
C LEU A 3 11.28 12.36 -6.52
N VAL A 4 10.77 11.49 -5.65
CA VAL A 4 10.42 11.86 -4.26
C VAL A 4 11.65 12.20 -3.46
N VAL A 5 12.72 11.39 -3.55
CA VAL A 5 13.96 11.62 -2.78
C VAL A 5 14.56 13.00 -3.07
N PRO A 6 14.90 13.38 -4.32
CA PRO A 6 15.49 14.69 -4.58
C PRO A 6 14.55 15.85 -4.21
N LEU A 7 13.24 15.69 -4.38
CA LEU A 7 12.27 16.73 -4.01
C LEU A 7 12.19 16.96 -2.50
N ILE A 8 12.30 15.91 -1.69
CA ILE A 8 12.34 16.04 -0.23
C ILE A 8 13.59 16.82 0.21
N PHE A 9 14.75 16.52 -0.39
CA PHE A 9 15.98 17.27 -0.07
C PHE A 9 15.93 18.73 -0.53
N GLN A 10 15.33 19.00 -1.70
CA GLN A 10 15.09 20.37 -2.16
C GLN A 10 14.11 21.12 -1.26
N LEU A 11 13.03 20.46 -0.80
CA LEU A 11 12.08 21.04 0.14
C LEU A 11 12.76 21.36 1.48
N HIS A 12 13.62 20.47 1.98
CA HIS A 12 14.39 20.71 3.20
C HIS A 12 15.31 21.93 3.04
N SER A 13 16.06 22.03 1.94
CA SER A 13 16.92 23.19 1.66
C SER A 13 16.13 24.49 1.52
N ALA A 14 14.99 24.49 0.82
CA ALA A 14 14.13 25.66 0.66
C ALA A 14 13.56 26.16 2.00
N ARG A 15 13.24 25.25 2.91
CA ARG A 15 12.80 25.60 4.28
C ARG A 15 13.93 26.22 5.09
N LEU A 16 15.14 25.69 5.01
CA LEU A 16 16.31 26.24 5.69
C LEU A 16 16.71 27.61 5.14
N SER A 17 16.57 27.85 3.84
CA SER A 17 16.85 29.14 3.18
C SER A 17 15.78 30.20 3.43
N GLY A 18 14.67 29.83 4.08
CA GLY A 18 13.58 30.77 4.35
C GLY A 18 12.78 31.20 3.12
N GLU A 19 12.69 30.35 2.09
CA GLU A 19 11.95 30.62 0.85
C GLU A 19 10.53 29.98 0.89
N PRO A 20 9.51 30.67 1.41
CA PRO A 20 8.21 30.08 1.68
C PRO A 20 7.46 29.69 0.38
N LEU A 21 7.61 30.45 -0.69
CA LEU A 21 6.96 30.16 -1.97
C LEU A 21 7.54 28.90 -2.61
N MET A 22 8.85 28.72 -2.59
CA MET A 22 9.52 27.53 -3.09
C MET A 22 9.15 26.31 -2.25
N ALA A 23 9.15 26.43 -0.94
CA ALA A 23 8.72 25.35 -0.05
C ALA A 23 7.26 24.96 -0.28
N ALA A 24 6.35 25.91 -0.47
CA ALA A 24 4.94 25.63 -0.76
C ALA A 24 4.76 24.92 -2.13
N SER A 25 5.47 25.36 -3.17
CA SER A 25 5.38 24.76 -4.50
C SER A 25 5.93 23.32 -4.52
N LEU A 26 7.04 23.06 -3.83
CA LEU A 26 7.61 21.72 -3.69
C LEU A 26 6.71 20.79 -2.88
N THR A 27 6.06 21.31 -1.82
CA THR A 27 5.07 20.55 -1.06
C THR A 27 3.86 20.19 -1.92
N ALA A 28 3.33 21.14 -2.70
CA ALA A 28 2.22 20.87 -3.62
C ALA A 28 2.61 19.83 -4.69
N LEU A 29 3.83 19.91 -5.23
CA LEU A 29 4.34 18.94 -6.19
C LEU A 29 4.45 17.53 -5.58
N LEU A 30 4.98 17.41 -4.36
CA LEU A 30 5.03 16.15 -3.63
C LEU A 30 3.63 15.58 -3.39
N CYS A 31 2.67 16.40 -2.95
CA CYS A 31 1.28 15.96 -2.81
C CYS A 31 0.71 15.44 -4.13
N GLY A 32 0.99 16.12 -5.25
CA GLY A 32 0.58 15.66 -6.59
C GLY A 32 1.21 14.31 -6.98
N ILE A 33 2.49 14.12 -6.70
CA ILE A 33 3.19 12.85 -6.96
C ILE A 33 2.60 11.71 -6.11
N PHE A 34 2.32 11.96 -4.83
CA PHE A 34 1.68 10.95 -3.97
C PHE A 34 0.25 10.64 -4.39
N ALA A 35 -0.51 11.63 -4.85
CA ALA A 35 -1.84 11.42 -5.41
C ALA A 35 -1.79 10.54 -6.69
N LEU A 36 -0.86 10.82 -7.59
CA LEU A 36 -0.63 10.00 -8.79
C LEU A 36 -0.18 8.57 -8.44
N TYR A 37 0.66 8.43 -7.41
CA TYR A 37 1.08 7.12 -6.91
C TYR A 37 -0.12 6.33 -6.36
N GLY A 38 -0.98 6.96 -5.57
CA GLY A 38 -2.21 6.34 -5.07
C GLY A 38 -3.16 5.90 -6.19
N LEU A 39 -3.33 6.74 -7.23
CA LEU A 39 -4.08 6.37 -8.42
C LEU A 39 -3.47 5.15 -9.13
N GLY A 40 -2.13 5.12 -9.27
CA GLY A 40 -1.43 3.97 -9.85
C GLY A 40 -1.65 2.67 -9.07
N ILE A 41 -1.59 2.72 -7.74
CA ILE A 41 -1.90 1.56 -6.88
C ILE A 41 -3.35 1.10 -7.10
N SER A 42 -4.32 2.02 -7.12
CA SER A 42 -5.72 1.69 -7.33
C SER A 42 -5.97 1.04 -8.69
N LEU A 43 -5.33 1.58 -9.74
CA LEU A 43 -5.41 1.03 -11.10
C LEU A 43 -4.77 -0.37 -11.21
N ALA A 44 -3.77 -0.69 -10.41
CA ALA A 44 -3.15 -2.02 -10.38
C ALA A 44 -3.95 -3.01 -9.50
N THR A 45 -4.45 -2.55 -8.36
CA THR A 45 -5.12 -3.42 -7.38
C THR A 45 -6.49 -3.88 -7.86
N THR A 46 -7.25 -3.03 -8.54
CA THR A 46 -8.62 -3.35 -8.99
C THR A 46 -8.64 -4.51 -9.98
N PRO A 47 -7.86 -4.50 -11.10
CA PRO A 47 -7.82 -5.65 -12.02
C PRO A 47 -7.25 -6.91 -11.36
N PHE A 48 -6.29 -6.76 -10.44
CA PHE A 48 -5.72 -7.88 -9.70
C PHE A 48 -6.79 -8.58 -8.85
N LEU A 49 -7.60 -7.83 -8.10
CA LEU A 49 -8.69 -8.41 -7.30
C LEU A 49 -9.77 -9.05 -8.20
N ALA A 50 -10.11 -8.43 -9.33
CA ALA A 50 -11.01 -9.01 -10.31
C ALA A 50 -10.47 -10.35 -10.83
N LEU A 51 -9.19 -10.42 -11.20
CA LEU A 51 -8.54 -11.65 -11.63
C LEU A 51 -8.60 -12.75 -10.56
N VAL A 52 -8.40 -12.39 -9.29
CA VAL A 52 -8.51 -13.35 -8.17
C VAL A 52 -9.94 -13.90 -8.07
N ILE A 53 -10.96 -13.05 -8.20
CA ILE A 53 -12.37 -13.44 -8.17
C ILE A 53 -12.69 -14.37 -9.34
N ASP A 54 -12.21 -14.06 -10.53
CA ASP A 54 -12.47 -14.84 -11.75
C ASP A 54 -11.78 -16.21 -11.74
N ARG A 55 -10.65 -16.33 -11.01
CA ARG A 55 -9.85 -17.57 -10.94
C ARG A 55 -10.15 -18.45 -9.72
N THR A 56 -11.02 -17.99 -8.80
CA THR A 56 -11.36 -18.71 -7.58
C THR A 56 -12.86 -19.00 -7.52
N SER A 57 -13.22 -20.21 -7.08
CA SER A 57 -14.61 -20.56 -6.76
C SER A 57 -15.08 -19.75 -5.53
N GLU A 58 -16.39 -19.62 -5.35
CA GLU A 58 -16.97 -18.90 -4.20
C GLU A 58 -16.51 -19.46 -2.85
N GLU A 59 -16.28 -20.76 -2.78
CA GLU A 59 -15.82 -21.43 -1.55
C GLU A 59 -14.35 -21.16 -1.26
N GLU A 60 -13.52 -21.00 -2.28
CA GLU A 60 -12.07 -20.78 -2.17
C GLU A 60 -11.68 -19.29 -2.02
N ARG A 61 -12.55 -18.36 -2.42
CA ARG A 61 -12.27 -16.90 -2.35
C ARG A 61 -11.79 -16.41 -1.00
N PRO A 62 -12.38 -16.80 0.15
CA PRO A 62 -11.92 -16.34 1.44
C PRO A 62 -10.48 -16.78 1.75
N GLN A 63 -10.12 -18.01 1.33
CA GLN A 63 -8.77 -18.55 1.52
C GLN A 63 -7.76 -17.83 0.61
N ALA A 64 -8.11 -17.62 -0.67
CA ALA A 64 -7.27 -16.89 -1.61
C ALA A 64 -6.99 -15.47 -1.14
N ILE A 65 -8.02 -14.74 -0.69
CA ILE A 65 -7.87 -13.40 -0.12
C ILE A 65 -6.99 -13.45 1.14
N GLY A 66 -7.19 -14.42 2.02
CA GLY A 66 -6.36 -14.60 3.21
C GLY A 66 -4.89 -14.80 2.88
N ILE A 67 -4.58 -15.64 1.89
CA ILE A 67 -3.21 -15.87 1.41
C ILE A 67 -2.59 -14.57 0.85
N ILE A 68 -3.35 -13.80 0.06
CA ILE A 68 -2.89 -12.52 -0.49
C ILE A 68 -2.52 -11.54 0.62
N TRP A 69 -3.35 -11.42 1.66
CA TRP A 69 -3.06 -10.55 2.79
C TRP A 69 -1.85 -11.03 3.61
N CYS A 70 -1.67 -12.34 3.78
CA CYS A 70 -0.48 -12.89 4.41
C CYS A 70 0.78 -12.59 3.60
N LEU A 71 0.74 -12.77 2.27
CA LEU A 71 1.86 -12.45 1.38
C LEU A 71 2.19 -10.94 1.41
N LEU A 72 1.17 -10.08 1.42
CA LEU A 72 1.35 -8.63 1.59
C LEU A 72 2.06 -8.31 2.90
N SER A 73 1.61 -8.90 4.01
CA SER A 73 2.22 -8.68 5.33
C SER A 73 3.66 -9.18 5.39
N ILE A 74 3.96 -10.32 4.78
CA ILE A 74 5.34 -10.82 4.64
C ILE A 74 6.18 -9.83 3.82
N GLY A 75 5.64 -9.30 2.73
CA GLY A 75 6.30 -8.29 1.91
C GLY A 75 6.64 -7.02 2.70
N ILE A 76 5.73 -6.54 3.55
CA ILE A 76 5.96 -5.38 4.43
C ILE A 76 7.12 -5.67 5.39
N VAL A 77 7.11 -6.84 6.06
CA VAL A 77 8.18 -7.23 7.01
C VAL A 77 9.53 -7.34 6.31
N VAL A 78 9.58 -8.02 5.17
CA VAL A 78 10.82 -8.17 4.38
C VAL A 78 11.32 -6.81 3.89
N GLY A 79 10.43 -5.95 3.43
CA GLY A 79 10.76 -4.58 3.00
C GLY A 79 11.33 -3.75 4.14
N ALA A 80 10.71 -3.78 5.32
CA ALA A 80 11.15 -3.06 6.51
C ALA A 80 12.51 -3.56 7.03
N ILE A 81 12.72 -4.88 7.08
CA ILE A 81 14.02 -5.47 7.45
C ILE A 81 15.11 -5.10 6.45
N SER A 82 14.79 -5.14 5.14
CA SER A 82 15.70 -4.71 4.09
C SER A 82 16.07 -3.23 4.23
N GLY A 83 15.11 -2.39 4.62
CA GLY A 83 15.32 -0.97 4.94
C GLY A 83 16.26 -0.79 6.13
N ASP A 84 15.99 -1.46 7.26
CA ASP A 84 16.86 -1.42 8.45
C ASP A 84 18.29 -1.81 8.10
N LEU A 85 18.49 -2.94 7.43
CA LEU A 85 19.82 -3.43 7.06
C LEU A 85 20.54 -2.51 6.08
N SER A 86 19.85 -1.96 5.10
CA SER A 86 20.45 -1.13 4.06
C SER A 86 20.77 0.30 4.54
N LEU A 87 20.02 0.80 5.51
CA LEU A 87 20.13 2.18 5.99
C LEU A 87 20.81 2.29 7.36
N ARG A 88 21.18 1.15 7.95
CA ARG A 88 21.80 1.10 9.28
C ARG A 88 23.12 1.89 9.37
N GLU A 89 23.91 1.86 8.31
CA GLU A 89 25.20 2.58 8.24
C GLU A 89 25.01 4.10 8.20
N LEU A 90 23.80 4.57 7.88
CA LEU A 90 23.40 5.97 7.85
C LEU A 90 22.84 6.48 9.18
N SER A 91 22.76 5.62 10.20
CA SER A 91 22.27 5.98 11.53
C SER A 91 23.18 7.06 12.14
N GLY A 92 22.59 8.24 12.41
CA GLY A 92 23.32 9.41 12.94
C GLY A 92 23.97 10.30 11.87
N GLU A 93 23.93 9.92 10.59
CA GLU A 93 24.42 10.78 9.51
C GLU A 93 23.40 11.89 9.21
N THR A 94 23.82 13.13 9.27
CA THR A 94 22.98 14.32 8.99
C THR A 94 23.40 15.04 7.71
N ASN A 95 24.51 14.61 7.08
CA ASN A 95 25.02 15.25 5.89
C ASN A 95 24.17 14.87 4.66
N THR A 96 23.42 15.83 4.13
CA THR A 96 22.55 15.64 2.96
C THR A 96 23.31 15.17 1.71
N LEU A 97 24.57 15.52 1.56
CA LEU A 97 25.41 15.09 0.42
C LEU A 97 25.71 13.58 0.44
N VAL A 98 25.72 12.97 1.64
CA VAL A 98 25.88 11.53 1.83
C VAL A 98 24.55 10.81 1.79
N LEU A 99 23.54 11.34 2.47
CA LEU A 99 22.21 10.75 2.59
C LEU A 99 21.49 10.64 1.24
N GLN A 100 21.49 11.70 0.46
CA GLN A 100 20.72 11.76 -0.79
C GLN A 100 21.11 10.66 -1.79
N PRO A 101 22.39 10.44 -2.15
CA PRO A 101 22.76 9.40 -3.11
C PRO A 101 22.49 7.99 -2.59
N VAL A 102 22.69 7.73 -1.30
CA VAL A 102 22.45 6.39 -0.72
C VAL A 102 20.95 6.06 -0.73
N LEU A 103 20.10 7.00 -0.29
CA LEU A 103 18.66 6.84 -0.35
C LEU A 103 18.16 6.69 -1.79
N MET A 104 18.74 7.43 -2.73
CA MET A 104 18.39 7.31 -4.14
C MET A 104 18.72 5.93 -4.69
N HIS A 105 19.90 5.40 -4.41
CA HIS A 105 20.29 4.05 -4.81
C HIS A 105 19.41 2.97 -4.17
N TYR A 106 19.05 3.13 -2.90
CA TYR A 106 18.14 2.22 -2.21
C TYR A 106 16.77 2.20 -2.89
N VAL A 107 16.17 3.37 -3.14
CA VAL A 107 14.87 3.49 -3.83
C VAL A 107 14.94 2.94 -5.25
N GLN A 108 16.02 3.19 -6.00
CA GLN A 108 16.23 2.63 -7.34
C GLN A 108 16.25 1.10 -7.34
N ARG A 109 16.95 0.49 -6.37
CA ARG A 109 16.96 -0.99 -6.22
C ARG A 109 15.57 -1.52 -5.92
N LEU A 110 14.83 -0.88 -5.00
CA LEU A 110 13.45 -1.29 -4.69
C LEU A 110 12.54 -1.20 -5.92
N VAL A 111 12.59 -0.09 -6.65
CA VAL A 111 11.80 0.07 -7.88
C VAL A 111 12.16 -1.00 -8.91
N ALA A 112 13.45 -1.28 -9.11
CA ALA A 112 13.89 -2.33 -10.03
C ALA A 112 13.37 -3.73 -9.63
N ILE A 113 13.42 -4.06 -8.35
CA ILE A 113 12.88 -5.32 -7.81
C ILE A 113 11.38 -5.40 -8.02
N VAL A 114 10.63 -4.34 -7.70
CA VAL A 114 9.17 -4.30 -7.88
C VAL A 114 8.79 -4.46 -9.35
N VAL A 115 9.45 -3.74 -10.26
CA VAL A 115 9.21 -3.87 -11.71
C VAL A 115 9.51 -5.28 -12.18
N LEU A 116 10.64 -5.87 -11.78
CA LEU A 116 11.01 -7.23 -12.13
C LEU A 116 9.98 -8.24 -11.63
N LEU A 117 9.59 -8.16 -10.37
CA LEU A 117 8.57 -9.04 -9.78
C LEU A 117 7.22 -8.89 -10.46
N THR A 118 6.83 -7.67 -10.82
CA THR A 118 5.59 -7.40 -11.54
C THR A 118 5.63 -8.04 -12.94
N LEU A 119 6.73 -7.86 -13.68
CA LEU A 119 6.89 -8.47 -15.00
C LEU A 119 6.87 -10.00 -14.93
N VAL A 120 7.57 -10.58 -13.96
CA VAL A 120 7.58 -12.04 -13.75
C VAL A 120 6.20 -12.55 -13.32
N GLY A 121 5.55 -11.84 -12.39
CA GLY A 121 4.24 -12.22 -11.86
C GLY A 121 3.10 -12.09 -12.86
N THR A 122 3.21 -11.15 -13.83
CA THR A 122 2.19 -10.96 -14.88
C THR A 122 2.50 -11.76 -16.14
N TRP A 123 3.71 -12.35 -16.25
CA TRP A 123 4.12 -13.09 -17.42
C TRP A 123 3.28 -14.38 -17.59
N GLY A 124 2.50 -14.44 -18.67
CA GLY A 124 1.73 -15.63 -19.02
C GLY A 124 0.40 -15.80 -18.27
N LEU A 125 -0.02 -14.82 -17.45
CA LEU A 125 -1.32 -14.87 -16.76
C LEU A 125 -2.51 -14.62 -17.69
N GLU A 126 -2.33 -13.88 -18.77
CA GLU A 126 -3.38 -13.73 -19.78
C GLU A 126 -3.31 -14.89 -20.78
N PRO A 127 -4.36 -15.71 -20.91
CA PRO A 127 -4.50 -16.59 -22.06
C PRO A 127 -4.56 -15.71 -23.30
N ARG A 128 -3.66 -15.96 -24.27
CA ARG A 128 -3.57 -15.23 -25.55
C ARG A 128 -4.83 -15.34 -26.41
N ASN A 129 -5.78 -16.17 -26.04
CA ASN A 129 -7.10 -16.27 -26.63
C ASN A 129 -8.02 -15.25 -25.94
N LEU A 130 -7.91 -14.01 -26.38
CA LEU A 130 -9.08 -13.16 -26.49
C LEU A 130 -9.99 -13.76 -27.56
N GLU A 131 -10.58 -14.91 -27.30
CA GLU A 131 -11.90 -15.15 -27.81
C GLU A 131 -12.74 -14.07 -27.13
N ARG A 132 -12.80 -12.93 -27.81
CA ARG A 132 -13.91 -12.02 -27.65
C ARG A 132 -15.11 -12.94 -27.73
N SER A 133 -15.66 -13.26 -26.56
CA SER A 133 -17.01 -13.77 -26.45
C SER A 133 -17.86 -12.74 -27.18
N SER A 134 -18.07 -13.00 -28.47
CA SER A 134 -18.99 -12.28 -29.34
C SER A 134 -20.39 -12.77 -29.00
N GLY A 135 -20.62 -12.95 -27.73
CA GLY A 135 -21.91 -13.12 -27.12
C GLY A 135 -22.49 -11.74 -26.91
N ASN A 136 -23.65 -11.55 -27.46
CA ASN A 136 -24.53 -10.40 -27.52
C ASN A 136 -25.02 -9.92 -26.13
N ASP A 137 -24.27 -10.21 -25.08
CA ASP A 137 -24.39 -9.62 -23.76
C ASP A 137 -23.50 -8.37 -23.78
N ARG A 138 -24.12 -7.26 -24.18
CA ARG A 138 -23.76 -5.96 -23.66
C ARG A 138 -24.03 -6.02 -22.16
N GLU A 139 -23.20 -6.79 -21.43
CA GLU A 139 -23.04 -6.56 -20.01
C GLU A 139 -22.69 -5.10 -19.88
N ASP A 140 -23.60 -4.37 -19.25
CA ASP A 140 -23.53 -2.96 -19.01
C ASP A 140 -22.11 -2.61 -18.61
N SER A 141 -21.44 -1.83 -19.46
CA SER A 141 -20.15 -1.24 -19.11
C SER A 141 -20.36 -0.57 -17.76
N VAL A 142 -19.77 -1.14 -16.71
CA VAL A 142 -19.95 -0.62 -15.33
C VAL A 142 -19.33 0.76 -15.32
N THR A 143 -20.15 1.75 -15.70
CA THR A 143 -19.79 3.15 -15.70
C THR A 143 -19.69 3.61 -14.24
N LEU A 144 -18.80 4.54 -13.93
CA LEU A 144 -18.71 5.16 -12.60
C LEU A 144 -20.06 5.67 -12.10
N GLU A 145 -20.89 6.17 -13.01
CA GLU A 145 -22.26 6.60 -12.69
C GLU A 145 -23.15 5.43 -12.23
N HIS A 146 -23.06 4.27 -12.89
CA HIS A 146 -23.80 3.08 -12.50
C HIS A 146 -23.35 2.57 -11.13
N SER A 147 -22.04 2.49 -10.90
CA SER A 147 -21.46 2.11 -9.61
C SER A 147 -21.89 3.07 -8.50
N TRP A 148 -21.87 4.38 -8.75
CA TRP A 148 -22.33 5.39 -7.80
C TRP A 148 -23.81 5.25 -7.48
N ARG A 149 -24.64 5.03 -8.50
CA ARG A 149 -26.07 4.78 -8.34
C ARG A 149 -26.35 3.52 -7.51
N LEU A 150 -25.59 2.44 -7.73
CA LEU A 150 -25.68 1.22 -6.93
C LEU A 150 -25.36 1.47 -5.45
N ILE A 151 -24.26 2.17 -5.16
CA ILE A 151 -23.87 2.51 -3.78
C ILE A 151 -24.92 3.37 -3.10
N THR A 152 -25.52 4.32 -3.81
CA THR A 152 -26.52 5.25 -3.27
C THR A 152 -27.95 4.72 -3.30
N SER A 153 -28.21 3.60 -3.98
CA SER A 153 -29.56 3.02 -4.13
C SER A 153 -30.14 2.48 -2.83
N SER A 154 -29.30 2.06 -1.91
CA SER A 154 -29.71 1.50 -0.62
C SER A 154 -28.98 2.19 0.54
N ARG A 155 -29.74 2.60 1.56
CA ARG A 155 -29.16 3.18 2.79
C ARG A 155 -28.14 2.23 3.44
N GLN A 156 -28.39 0.93 3.40
CA GLN A 156 -27.46 -0.07 3.97
C GLN A 156 -26.16 -0.13 3.20
N THR A 157 -26.23 -0.12 1.86
CA THR A 157 -25.05 -0.12 0.99
C THR A 157 -24.23 1.15 1.18
N LEU A 158 -24.88 2.30 1.27
CA LEU A 158 -24.20 3.57 1.53
C LEU A 158 -23.51 3.59 2.89
N VAL A 159 -24.19 3.17 3.96
CA VAL A 159 -23.59 3.08 5.31
C VAL A 159 -22.41 2.13 5.32
N PHE A 160 -22.51 0.98 4.65
CA PHE A 160 -21.41 0.04 4.52
C PHE A 160 -20.24 0.62 3.73
N ALA A 161 -20.49 1.33 2.64
CA ALA A 161 -19.44 2.00 1.86
C ALA A 161 -18.72 3.09 2.69
N ILE A 162 -19.48 3.91 3.44
CA ILE A 162 -18.89 4.92 4.35
C ILE A 162 -18.08 4.24 5.45
N PHE A 163 -18.57 3.15 6.03
CA PHE A 163 -17.83 2.37 7.04
C PHE A 163 -16.53 1.84 6.46
N LEU A 164 -16.55 1.22 5.27
CA LEU A 164 -15.34 0.73 4.61
C LEU A 164 -14.34 1.86 4.32
N LEU A 165 -14.83 3.00 3.85
CA LEU A 165 -13.99 4.17 3.61
C LEU A 165 -13.33 4.64 4.91
N ALA A 166 -14.10 4.84 5.97
CA ALA A 166 -13.60 5.29 7.27
C ALA A 166 -12.62 4.28 7.88
N PHE A 167 -12.93 2.99 7.80
CA PHE A 167 -12.08 1.91 8.28
C PHE A 167 -10.74 1.87 7.52
N THR A 168 -10.78 1.90 6.19
CA THR A 168 -9.59 1.89 5.35
C THR A 168 -8.72 3.12 5.61
N LEU A 169 -9.35 4.29 5.73
CA LEU A 169 -8.66 5.54 6.00
C LEU A 169 -7.99 5.51 7.38
N SER A 170 -8.69 5.01 8.41
CA SER A 170 -8.13 4.83 9.75
C SER A 170 -6.94 3.87 9.76
N LEU A 171 -7.03 2.76 9.02
CA LEU A 171 -5.98 1.75 8.94
C LEU A 171 -4.70 2.31 8.30
N PHE A 172 -4.83 2.96 7.14
CA PHE A 172 -3.67 3.47 6.39
C PHE A 172 -3.13 4.82 6.89
N LEU A 173 -3.92 5.61 7.62
CA LEU A 173 -3.45 6.86 8.21
C LEU A 173 -2.46 6.61 9.36
N GLN A 174 -2.54 5.45 9.99
CA GLN A 174 -1.67 5.06 11.09
C GLN A 174 -0.20 4.95 10.67
N ASP A 175 0.09 4.41 9.48
CA ASP A 175 1.45 4.11 9.02
C ASP A 175 2.36 5.35 8.98
N PRO A 176 2.02 6.44 8.27
CA PRO A 176 2.87 7.64 8.22
C PRO A 176 2.97 8.34 9.58
N VAL A 177 1.94 8.23 10.44
CA VAL A 177 1.96 8.81 11.78
C VAL A 177 2.91 8.03 12.69
N LEU A 178 2.91 6.70 12.60
CA LEU A 178 3.74 5.83 13.45
C LEU A 178 5.23 6.11 13.25
N GLU A 179 5.70 6.21 12.00
CA GLU A 179 7.09 6.48 11.68
C GLU A 179 7.51 7.89 12.08
N SER A 180 6.69 8.90 11.76
CA SER A 180 6.96 10.30 12.12
C SER A 180 6.98 10.49 13.64
N TYR A 181 6.05 9.88 14.36
CA TYR A 181 5.99 9.91 15.81
C TYR A 181 7.21 9.24 16.45
N GLY A 182 7.63 8.10 15.91
CA GLY A 182 8.84 7.42 16.33
C GLY A 182 10.09 8.29 16.20
N ALA A 183 10.21 8.99 15.08
CA ALA A 183 11.35 9.89 14.84
C ALA A 183 11.30 11.15 15.70
N GLU A 184 10.16 11.85 15.78
CA GLU A 184 10.06 13.15 16.44
C GLU A 184 9.97 13.07 17.96
N VAL A 185 9.23 12.09 18.50
CA VAL A 185 8.99 11.98 19.94
C VAL A 185 10.01 11.09 20.64
N PHE A 186 10.38 9.98 20.02
CA PHE A 186 11.35 9.03 20.60
C PHE A 186 12.77 9.22 20.09
N GLY A 187 13.01 10.14 19.15
CA GLY A 187 14.34 10.38 18.58
C GLY A 187 14.90 9.16 17.84
N MET A 188 14.03 8.33 17.30
CA MET A 188 14.46 7.15 16.55
C MET A 188 15.14 7.57 15.25
N ASP A 189 16.24 6.90 14.93
CA ASP A 189 16.91 7.04 13.66
C ASP A 189 16.13 6.31 12.53
N ILE A 190 16.57 6.47 11.30
CA ILE A 190 15.93 5.88 10.10
C ILE A 190 15.82 4.36 10.24
N SER A 191 16.84 3.70 10.82
CA SER A 191 16.81 2.26 11.03
C SER A 191 15.83 1.87 12.15
N GLY A 192 15.72 2.68 13.19
CA GLY A 192 14.78 2.48 14.29
C GLY A 192 13.32 2.55 13.84
N THR A 193 12.96 3.52 12.99
CA THR A 193 11.60 3.64 12.43
C THR A 193 11.28 2.46 11.52
N ALA A 194 12.24 2.00 10.70
CA ALA A 194 12.06 0.80 9.88
C ALA A 194 11.78 -0.46 10.72
N ARG A 195 12.46 -0.63 11.88
CA ARG A 195 12.17 -1.73 12.82
C ARG A 195 10.77 -1.64 13.43
N LEU A 196 10.31 -0.43 13.71
CA LEU A 196 8.95 -0.21 14.23
C LEU A 196 7.92 -0.73 13.23
N THR A 197 8.08 -0.38 11.95
CA THR A 197 7.24 -0.88 10.86
C THR A 197 7.33 -2.41 10.70
N ALA A 198 8.52 -2.99 10.85
CA ALA A 198 8.69 -4.44 10.82
C ALA A 198 7.95 -5.14 11.97
N LEU A 199 8.06 -4.63 13.20
CA LEU A 199 7.35 -5.17 14.37
C LEU A 199 5.83 -5.06 14.21
N TRP A 200 5.34 -3.93 13.70
CA TRP A 200 3.93 -3.76 13.38
C TRP A 200 3.47 -4.78 12.32
N GLY A 201 4.22 -4.94 11.22
CA GLY A 201 3.93 -5.93 10.19
C GLY A 201 3.90 -7.36 10.70
N ILE A 202 4.82 -7.74 11.60
CA ILE A 202 4.82 -9.05 12.28
C ILE A 202 3.55 -9.21 13.12
N GLY A 203 3.15 -8.17 13.87
CA GLY A 203 1.92 -8.17 14.66
C GLY A 203 0.67 -8.40 13.80
N VAL A 204 0.58 -7.71 12.66
CA VAL A 204 -0.50 -7.89 11.67
C VAL A 204 -0.49 -9.32 11.12
N LEU A 205 0.67 -9.85 10.73
CA LEU A 205 0.81 -11.21 10.20
C LEU A 205 0.35 -12.25 11.23
N VAL A 206 0.80 -12.13 12.47
CA VAL A 206 0.38 -13.01 13.57
C VAL A 206 -1.14 -12.90 13.81
N GLY A 207 -1.69 -11.69 13.82
CA GLY A 207 -3.12 -11.44 13.93
C GLY A 207 -3.93 -12.10 12.81
N LEU A 208 -3.47 -12.00 11.57
CA LEU A 208 -4.10 -12.66 10.42
C LEU A 208 -4.06 -14.19 10.53
N LEU A 209 -2.92 -14.76 10.93
CA LEU A 209 -2.77 -16.21 11.09
C LEU A 209 -3.63 -16.72 12.24
N VAL A 210 -3.57 -16.09 13.40
CA VAL A 210 -4.37 -16.47 14.58
C VAL A 210 -5.86 -16.24 14.30
N GLY A 211 -6.24 -15.09 13.79
CA GLY A 211 -7.61 -14.75 13.43
C GLY A 211 -8.17 -15.72 12.38
N GLY A 212 -7.47 -15.89 11.26
CA GLY A 212 -7.94 -16.69 10.15
C GLY A 212 -7.98 -18.19 10.40
N PHE A 213 -6.93 -18.75 11.04
CA PHE A 213 -6.82 -20.20 11.20
C PHE A 213 -7.29 -20.73 12.56
N LEU A 214 -7.28 -19.91 13.62
CA LEU A 214 -7.65 -20.35 14.96
C LEU A 214 -9.02 -19.83 15.42
N ILE A 215 -9.28 -18.53 15.23
CA ILE A 215 -10.45 -17.85 15.79
C ILE A 215 -11.67 -18.07 14.91
N VAL A 216 -11.59 -17.68 13.63
CA VAL A 216 -12.73 -17.77 12.69
C VAL A 216 -13.31 -19.18 12.58
N PRO A 217 -12.53 -20.28 12.46
CA PRO A 217 -13.08 -21.62 12.41
C PRO A 217 -13.79 -22.07 13.68
N ARG A 218 -13.39 -21.52 14.85
CA ARG A 218 -13.96 -21.92 16.15
C ARG A 218 -15.18 -21.12 16.57
N ILE A 219 -15.17 -19.81 16.31
CA ILE A 219 -16.20 -18.87 16.84
C ILE A 219 -17.17 -18.46 15.73
N GLY A 220 -16.78 -18.58 14.46
CA GLY A 220 -17.56 -18.16 13.31
C GLY A 220 -17.32 -16.70 12.91
N LYS A 221 -17.62 -16.39 11.65
CA LYS A 221 -17.31 -15.09 11.01
C LYS A 221 -17.98 -13.89 11.71
N LEU A 222 -19.26 -14.03 12.09
CA LEU A 222 -20.02 -12.94 12.71
C LEU A 222 -19.58 -12.64 14.14
N ALA A 223 -19.21 -13.65 14.92
CA ALA A 223 -18.73 -13.44 16.27
C ALA A 223 -17.32 -12.84 16.28
N THR A 224 -16.45 -13.29 15.35
CA THR A 224 -15.10 -12.74 15.21
C THR A 224 -15.09 -11.27 14.77
N SER A 225 -16.07 -10.83 13.95
CA SER A 225 -16.15 -9.43 13.53
C SER A 225 -16.67 -8.47 14.62
N ARG A 226 -17.12 -9.00 15.77
CA ARG A 226 -17.60 -8.23 16.91
C ARG A 226 -16.57 -8.12 18.05
N LEU A 227 -15.46 -8.85 17.96
CA LEU A 227 -14.30 -8.76 18.84
C LEU A 227 -13.39 -7.60 18.45
#